data_fb2a4e5dfa660ac14c274e18358906ed
#
_entry.id   fb2a4e5dfa660ac14c274e18358906ed
#
_cell.length_a   1.000
_cell.length_b   1.000
_cell.length_c   1.000
_cell.angle_alpha   90.00
_cell.angle_beta   90.00
_cell.angle_gamma   90.00
#
_symmetry.space_group_name_H-M   'P 1'
#
loop_
_entity.id
_entity.type
_entity.pdbx_description
1 polymer ?
#
loop_
_entity_poly.entity_id
_entity_poly.type
_entity_poly.pdbx_seq_one_letter_code
_entity_poly.pdbx_strand_id
1 'polypeptide(L)'
;MEHFYLERDGQVYLIWEGGRLRFPTGPHEIPFPYEIVHTMRLRDERVHYGKPLIAHHPEDWWHKDRIPELDEALPLVRLAVSTSLPRLTAKAIIIKDGKLLMVRPKRGYNAGRWALPGGFVGYGESPEEAALREAREETGVPCRIVRFLGTESRLGRTTNYHWHTFFYEAELEHERFQPAPDEIEAVAWIPLDQALGEIGFYERLCQRLRQEHSIP
;
A
#
# COMPACT_ATOMS: atom_id res chain seq x y z
N MET A 1 -2.27 13.38 22.48
CA MET A 1 -1.93 14.78 22.06
C MET A 1 -2.18 14.91 20.57
N GLU A 2 -2.42 16.14 20.06
CA GLU A 2 -2.60 16.38 18.62
C GLU A 2 -1.28 16.87 18.05
N HIS A 3 -0.90 16.38 16.85
CA HIS A 3 0.31 16.76 16.14
C HIS A 3 -0.01 17.05 14.68
N PHE A 4 0.71 17.96 14.04
CA PHE A 4 0.47 18.37 12.66
C PHE A 4 1.69 18.03 11.79
N TYR A 5 1.57 17.01 10.97
CA TYR A 5 2.55 16.61 9.96
C TYR A 5 2.22 17.29 8.64
N LEU A 6 2.83 18.42 8.39
CA LEU A 6 2.61 19.21 7.18
C LEU A 6 3.76 18.98 6.20
N GLU A 7 3.43 18.47 5.02
CA GLU A 7 4.41 18.11 3.98
C GLU A 7 4.05 18.75 2.65
N ARG A 8 5.07 19.28 1.97
CA ARG A 8 5.00 19.71 0.60
C ARG A 8 6.29 19.35 -0.14
N ASP A 9 6.14 18.65 -1.28
CA ASP A 9 7.24 18.28 -2.17
C ASP A 9 8.41 17.57 -1.46
N GLY A 10 8.07 16.68 -0.49
CA GLY A 10 9.05 15.97 0.30
C GLY A 10 9.65 16.79 1.46
N GLN A 11 9.28 18.05 1.63
CA GLN A 11 9.72 18.90 2.73
C GLN A 11 8.67 18.90 3.85
N VAL A 12 9.11 18.69 5.09
CA VAL A 12 8.28 18.56 6.28
C VAL A 12 8.49 19.75 7.21
N TYR A 13 7.40 20.41 7.59
CA TYR A 13 7.45 21.47 8.57
C TYR A 13 7.63 20.93 9.98
N LEU A 14 8.77 21.21 10.59
CA LEU A 14 9.10 20.80 11.96
C LEU A 14 9.54 22.00 12.77
N ILE A 15 9.31 21.90 14.07
CA ILE A 15 9.74 22.91 15.06
C ILE A 15 10.97 22.39 15.77
N TRP A 16 11.99 23.23 15.83
CA TRP A 16 13.18 23.00 16.64
C TRP A 16 12.93 23.53 18.06
N GLU A 17 12.91 22.63 19.03
CA GLU A 17 12.68 22.99 20.42
C GLU A 17 13.52 22.11 21.35
N GLY A 18 14.27 22.73 22.27
CA GLY A 18 15.09 22.01 23.25
C GLY A 18 16.11 21.03 22.65
N GLY A 19 16.67 21.35 21.47
CA GLY A 19 17.61 20.47 20.77
C GLY A 19 16.95 19.28 20.07
N ARG A 20 15.62 19.32 19.85
CA ARG A 20 14.86 18.27 19.19
C ARG A 20 13.93 18.82 18.10
N LEU A 21 13.70 18.00 17.09
CA LEU A 21 12.72 18.26 16.03
C LEU A 21 11.39 17.60 16.38
N ARG A 22 10.32 18.39 16.40
CA ARG A 22 8.96 17.92 16.66
C ARG A 22 7.95 18.46 15.65
N PHE A 23 6.84 17.81 15.55
CA PHE A 23 5.67 18.39 14.87
C PHE A 23 5.08 19.56 15.67
N PRO A 24 4.43 20.55 15.01
CA PRO A 24 3.49 21.45 15.67
C PRO A 24 2.43 20.69 16.46
N THR A 25 2.07 21.20 17.62
CA THR A 25 1.03 20.63 18.52
C THR A 25 -0.27 21.41 18.50
N GLY A 26 -0.30 22.53 17.77
CA GLY A 26 -1.50 23.32 17.59
C GLY A 26 -1.41 24.26 16.39
N PRO A 27 -2.57 24.75 15.90
CA PRO A 27 -2.61 25.70 14.76
C PRO A 27 -1.82 26.99 14.98
N HIS A 28 -1.64 27.41 16.22
CA HIS A 28 -0.91 28.64 16.60
C HIS A 28 0.60 28.54 16.30
N GLU A 29 1.13 27.33 16.12
CA GLU A 29 2.53 27.07 15.77
C GLU A 29 2.75 26.98 14.25
N ILE A 30 1.68 27.12 13.44
CA ILE A 30 1.72 26.95 11.98
C ILE A 30 1.48 28.32 11.33
N PRO A 31 2.51 28.97 10.74
CA PRO A 31 2.42 30.35 10.24
C PRO A 31 1.83 30.47 8.82
N PHE A 32 1.18 29.42 8.29
CA PHE A 32 0.61 29.40 6.95
C PHE A 32 -0.70 28.61 6.93
N PRO A 33 -1.59 28.82 5.95
CA PRO A 33 -2.80 28.03 5.78
C PRO A 33 -2.46 26.58 5.32
N TYR A 34 -3.28 25.63 5.74
CA TYR A 34 -3.11 24.22 5.41
C TYR A 34 -4.45 23.49 5.35
N GLU A 35 -4.46 22.33 4.71
CA GLU A 35 -5.58 21.40 4.63
C GLU A 35 -5.18 20.05 5.24
N ILE A 36 -6.01 19.50 6.13
CA ILE A 36 -5.82 18.15 6.65
C ILE A 36 -6.38 17.13 5.67
N VAL A 37 -5.53 16.23 5.23
CA VAL A 37 -5.88 15.16 4.28
C VAL A 37 -6.26 13.87 5.01
N HIS A 38 -5.54 13.55 6.10
CA HIS A 38 -5.73 12.31 6.84
C HIS A 38 -5.27 12.45 8.29
N THR A 39 -5.84 11.63 9.18
CA THR A 39 -5.38 11.56 10.58
C THR A 39 -4.90 10.15 10.89
N MET A 40 -3.62 10.03 11.21
CA MET A 40 -3.00 8.81 11.69
C MET A 40 -3.13 8.69 13.21
N ARG A 41 -3.41 7.48 13.70
CA ARG A 41 -3.28 7.15 15.11
C ARG A 41 -2.00 6.34 15.31
N LEU A 42 -1.00 6.96 15.93
CA LEU A 42 0.30 6.35 16.15
C LEU A 42 0.51 6.20 17.67
N ARG A 43 0.38 4.97 18.17
CA ARG A 43 0.27 4.68 19.62
C ARG A 43 -0.92 5.48 20.21
N ASP A 44 -0.69 6.29 21.23
CA ASP A 44 -1.71 7.11 21.89
C ASP A 44 -1.81 8.55 21.31
N GLU A 45 -1.08 8.82 20.23
CA GLU A 45 -0.98 10.14 19.60
C GLU A 45 -1.81 10.21 18.32
N ARG A 46 -2.34 11.39 18.02
CA ARG A 46 -2.96 11.72 16.73
C ARG A 46 -2.02 12.60 15.92
N VAL A 47 -1.74 12.16 14.71
CA VAL A 47 -0.92 12.92 13.77
C VAL A 47 -1.78 13.27 12.55
N HIS A 48 -2.07 14.56 12.39
CA HIS A 48 -2.82 15.10 11.27
C HIS A 48 -1.88 15.34 10.09
N TYR A 49 -1.93 14.47 9.09
CA TYR A 49 -1.21 14.67 7.84
C TYR A 49 -1.95 15.69 6.99
N GLY A 50 -1.27 16.74 6.58
CA GLY A 50 -1.86 17.83 5.83
C GLY A 50 -0.94 18.43 4.77
N LYS A 51 -1.56 19.20 3.89
CA LYS A 51 -0.89 19.94 2.81
C LYS A 51 -0.87 21.41 3.12
N PRO A 52 0.31 22.04 3.18
CA PRO A 52 0.45 23.48 3.26
C PRO A 52 -0.11 24.16 1.99
N LEU A 53 -0.88 25.22 2.17
CA LEU A 53 -1.43 26.03 1.07
C LEU A 53 -0.54 27.23 0.82
N ILE A 54 0.73 27.00 0.48
CA ILE A 54 1.76 27.99 0.19
C ILE A 54 2.08 28.02 -1.30
N ALA A 55 2.45 29.17 -1.84
CA ALA A 55 2.71 29.33 -3.27
C ALA A 55 4.12 28.91 -3.69
N HIS A 56 5.08 28.96 -2.76
CA HIS A 56 6.51 28.68 -3.01
C HIS A 56 6.92 27.31 -2.46
N HIS A 57 8.03 26.78 -2.98
CA HIS A 57 8.67 25.59 -2.43
C HIS A 57 9.37 25.95 -1.10
N PRO A 58 9.14 25.17 -0.03
CA PRO A 58 9.74 25.47 1.29
C PRO A 58 11.20 24.96 1.36
N GLU A 59 12.14 25.84 1.08
CA GLU A 59 13.59 25.49 1.07
C GLU A 59 14.15 25.25 2.48
N ASP A 60 13.57 25.87 3.50
CA ASP A 60 14.05 25.84 4.89
C ASP A 60 13.44 24.67 5.72
N TRP A 61 12.65 23.81 5.09
CA TRP A 61 12.03 22.68 5.79
C TRP A 61 12.91 21.44 5.72
N TRP A 62 12.51 20.40 6.48
CA TRP A 62 13.29 19.17 6.59
C TRP A 62 12.88 18.16 5.54
N HIS A 63 13.83 17.66 4.76
CA HIS A 63 13.56 16.64 3.75
C HIS A 63 13.17 15.32 4.41
N LYS A 64 11.99 14.77 4.06
CA LYS A 64 11.41 13.60 4.71
C LYS A 64 12.31 12.36 4.69
N ASP A 65 13.08 12.16 3.62
CA ASP A 65 13.94 10.98 3.49
C ASP A 65 15.14 11.03 4.45
N ARG A 66 15.50 12.22 4.95
CA ARG A 66 16.58 12.39 5.93
C ARG A 66 16.10 12.31 7.37
N ILE A 67 14.83 12.61 7.62
CA ILE A 67 14.26 12.66 8.98
C ILE A 67 14.46 11.35 9.76
N PRO A 68 14.30 10.13 9.17
CA PRO A 68 14.53 8.88 9.89
C PRO A 68 15.95 8.70 10.44
N GLU A 69 16.96 9.35 9.82
CA GLU A 69 18.38 9.27 10.19
C GLU A 69 18.79 10.33 11.23
N LEU A 70 17.93 11.32 11.50
CA LEU A 70 18.24 12.41 12.43
C LEU A 70 17.99 11.98 13.88
N ASP A 71 19.04 11.97 14.69
CA ASP A 71 18.95 11.70 16.14
C ASP A 71 18.11 12.75 16.88
N GLU A 72 18.10 13.98 16.37
CA GLU A 72 17.32 15.10 16.90
C GLU A 72 15.81 14.95 16.64
N ALA A 73 15.41 14.19 15.62
CA ALA A 73 13.99 13.99 15.34
C ALA A 73 13.34 13.10 16.42
N LEU A 74 12.28 13.59 17.05
CA LEU A 74 11.54 12.81 18.04
C LEU A 74 11.05 11.48 17.43
N PRO A 75 10.95 10.40 18.22
CA PRO A 75 10.49 9.09 17.73
C PRO A 75 9.13 9.14 17.01
N LEU A 76 8.21 10.00 17.44
CA LEU A 76 6.92 10.19 16.78
C LEU A 76 7.07 10.76 15.36
N VAL A 77 8.00 11.71 15.17
CA VAL A 77 8.27 12.32 13.85
C VAL A 77 8.79 11.25 12.88
N ARG A 78 9.80 10.49 13.30
CA ARG A 78 10.36 9.39 12.50
C ARG A 78 9.31 8.31 12.17
N LEU A 79 8.50 7.94 13.16
CA LEU A 79 7.43 6.96 12.98
C LEU A 79 6.36 7.45 12.00
N ALA A 80 5.93 8.71 12.11
CA ALA A 80 4.91 9.28 11.23
C ALA A 80 5.42 9.40 9.79
N VAL A 81 6.65 9.85 9.58
CA VAL A 81 7.28 9.89 8.25
C VAL A 81 7.34 8.50 7.64
N SER A 82 7.86 7.51 8.37
CA SER A 82 7.91 6.11 7.90
C SER A 82 6.52 5.53 7.62
N THR A 83 5.51 5.88 8.41
CA THR A 83 4.13 5.41 8.22
C THR A 83 3.49 6.04 6.98
N SER A 84 3.82 7.28 6.65
CA SER A 84 3.27 8.01 5.50
C SER A 84 3.80 7.51 4.15
N LEU A 85 4.94 6.80 4.13
CA LEU A 85 5.51 6.26 2.90
C LEU A 85 4.60 5.16 2.32
N PRO A 86 4.35 5.16 1.00
CA PRO A 86 3.58 4.11 0.37
C PRO A 86 4.25 2.74 0.51
N ARG A 87 3.44 1.72 0.81
CA ARG A 87 3.83 0.32 0.77
C ARG A 87 3.42 -0.25 -0.56
N LEU A 88 4.42 -0.65 -1.34
CA LEU A 88 4.20 -1.18 -2.67
C LEU A 88 3.87 -2.66 -2.60
N THR A 89 2.81 -3.05 -3.29
CA THR A 89 2.42 -4.46 -3.48
C THR A 89 2.14 -4.72 -4.95
N ALA A 90 2.31 -5.97 -5.38
CA ALA A 90 2.01 -6.39 -6.74
C ALA A 90 1.16 -7.67 -6.72
N LYS A 91 0.21 -7.77 -7.65
CA LYS A 91 -0.76 -8.85 -7.74
C LYS A 91 -0.83 -9.41 -9.16
N ALA A 92 -0.85 -10.74 -9.25
CA ALA A 92 -1.12 -11.45 -10.49
C ALA A 92 -2.63 -11.70 -10.63
N ILE A 93 -3.18 -11.30 -11.77
CA ILE A 93 -4.56 -11.54 -12.17
C ILE A 93 -4.54 -12.66 -13.22
N ILE A 94 -4.95 -13.84 -12.81
CA ILE A 94 -4.88 -15.05 -13.64
C ILE A 94 -6.31 -15.53 -13.86
N ILE A 95 -6.81 -15.38 -15.08
CA ILE A 95 -8.19 -15.69 -15.45
C ILE A 95 -8.18 -16.81 -16.48
N LYS A 96 -9.02 -17.81 -16.26
CA LYS A 96 -9.25 -18.93 -17.20
C LYS A 96 -10.68 -19.41 -17.10
N ASP A 97 -11.32 -19.64 -18.24
CA ASP A 97 -12.69 -20.17 -18.37
C ASP A 97 -13.72 -19.45 -17.47
N GLY A 98 -13.64 -18.10 -17.40
CA GLY A 98 -14.54 -17.29 -16.57
C GLY A 98 -14.29 -17.39 -15.07
N LYS A 99 -13.14 -17.92 -14.65
CA LYS A 99 -12.72 -18.04 -13.24
C LYS A 99 -11.44 -17.29 -12.98
N LEU A 100 -11.30 -16.74 -11.80
CA LEU A 100 -10.10 -16.07 -11.29
C LEU A 100 -9.35 -17.01 -10.34
N LEU A 101 -8.04 -17.12 -10.51
CA LEU A 101 -7.21 -17.86 -9.57
C LEU A 101 -7.07 -17.07 -8.28
N MET A 102 -7.41 -17.70 -7.17
CA MET A 102 -7.34 -17.14 -5.84
C MET A 102 -6.53 -18.04 -4.92
N VAL A 103 -5.87 -17.40 -3.94
CA VAL A 103 -5.12 -18.09 -2.86
C VAL A 103 -5.78 -17.78 -1.52
N ARG A 104 -5.65 -18.68 -0.55
CA ARG A 104 -6.09 -18.45 0.83
C ARG A 104 -4.89 -18.55 1.76
N PRO A 105 -4.30 -17.42 2.18
CA PRO A 105 -3.16 -17.40 3.09
C PRO A 105 -3.52 -17.87 4.50
N LYS A 106 -2.59 -18.54 5.17
CA LYS A 106 -2.71 -18.96 6.59
C LYS A 106 -2.38 -17.84 7.56
N ARG A 107 -1.61 -16.84 7.13
CA ARG A 107 -1.12 -15.74 7.95
C ARG A 107 -1.12 -14.42 7.18
N GLY A 108 -0.83 -13.34 7.91
CA GLY A 108 -0.80 -11.99 7.35
C GLY A 108 -2.17 -11.33 7.30
N TYR A 109 -2.25 -10.24 6.55
CA TYR A 109 -3.45 -9.39 6.47
C TYR A 109 -4.68 -10.11 5.90
N ASN A 110 -4.47 -11.03 4.96
CA ASN A 110 -5.53 -11.78 4.30
C ASN A 110 -5.72 -13.21 4.86
N ALA A 111 -5.19 -13.50 6.05
CA ALA A 111 -5.29 -14.83 6.65
C ALA A 111 -6.73 -15.36 6.66
N GLY A 112 -6.95 -16.57 6.13
CA GLY A 112 -8.24 -17.24 6.05
C GLY A 112 -9.23 -16.67 5.02
N ARG A 113 -8.85 -15.67 4.22
CA ARG A 113 -9.68 -15.07 3.17
C ARG A 113 -9.14 -15.38 1.79
N TRP A 114 -10.01 -15.44 0.81
CA TRP A 114 -9.60 -15.51 -0.58
C TRP A 114 -8.98 -14.18 -1.02
N ALA A 115 -7.84 -14.24 -1.65
CA ALA A 115 -7.07 -13.09 -2.11
C ALA A 115 -6.44 -13.37 -3.48
N LEU A 116 -6.08 -12.31 -4.19
CA LEU A 116 -5.26 -12.40 -5.40
C LEU A 116 -3.85 -12.87 -5.04
N PRO A 117 -3.24 -13.77 -5.81
CA PRO A 117 -1.82 -14.07 -5.66
C PRO A 117 -0.97 -12.81 -5.72
N GLY A 118 -0.02 -12.66 -4.79
CA GLY A 118 0.89 -11.53 -4.75
C GLY A 118 1.06 -10.92 -3.36
N GLY A 119 2.14 -10.16 -3.20
CA GLY A 119 2.60 -9.61 -1.93
C GLY A 119 3.34 -8.29 -2.06
N PHE A 120 4.30 -8.09 -1.17
CA PHE A 120 5.14 -6.88 -1.18
C PHE A 120 6.13 -6.87 -2.33
N VAL A 121 6.38 -5.68 -2.86
CA VAL A 121 7.54 -5.42 -3.71
C VAL A 121 8.77 -5.31 -2.81
N GLY A 122 9.76 -6.18 -3.03
CA GLY A 122 11.00 -6.20 -2.26
C GLY A 122 11.92 -5.02 -2.59
N TYR A 123 12.91 -4.79 -1.73
CA TYR A 123 13.92 -3.77 -2.00
C TYR A 123 14.75 -4.13 -3.24
N GLY A 124 14.78 -3.23 -4.22
CA GLY A 124 15.48 -3.45 -5.50
C GLY A 124 14.71 -4.31 -6.51
N GLU A 125 13.52 -4.79 -6.16
CA GLU A 125 12.64 -5.57 -7.03
C GLU A 125 11.66 -4.65 -7.77
N SER A 126 11.39 -4.94 -9.03
CA SER A 126 10.29 -4.27 -9.76
C SER A 126 8.93 -4.84 -9.35
N PRO A 127 7.83 -4.10 -9.49
CA PRO A 127 6.50 -4.63 -9.23
C PRO A 127 6.12 -5.84 -10.09
N GLU A 128 6.64 -5.93 -11.31
CA GLU A 128 6.43 -7.07 -12.20
C GLU A 128 7.12 -8.34 -11.67
N GLU A 129 8.40 -8.21 -11.28
CA GLU A 129 9.16 -9.30 -10.67
C GLU A 129 8.49 -9.80 -9.38
N ALA A 130 8.02 -8.86 -8.54
CA ALA A 130 7.29 -9.20 -7.32
C ALA A 130 6.00 -9.99 -7.61
N ALA A 131 5.20 -9.58 -8.60
CA ALA A 131 4.00 -10.30 -8.98
C ALA A 131 4.28 -11.73 -9.43
N LEU A 132 5.34 -11.93 -10.22
CA LEU A 132 5.76 -13.26 -10.71
C LEU A 132 6.30 -14.13 -9.58
N ARG A 133 7.16 -13.58 -8.71
CA ARG A 133 7.73 -14.29 -7.57
C ARG A 133 6.65 -14.75 -6.60
N GLU A 134 5.79 -13.82 -6.17
CA GLU A 134 4.71 -14.11 -5.22
C GLU A 134 3.71 -15.14 -5.81
N ALA A 135 3.30 -14.97 -7.07
CA ALA A 135 2.40 -15.92 -7.71
C ALA A 135 3.01 -17.33 -7.75
N ARG A 136 4.32 -17.44 -8.02
CA ARG A 136 5.03 -18.72 -8.01
C ARG A 136 5.13 -19.29 -6.58
N GLU A 137 5.46 -18.49 -5.58
CA GLU A 137 5.58 -18.92 -4.18
C GLU A 137 4.23 -19.39 -3.63
N GLU A 138 3.15 -18.66 -3.93
CA GLU A 138 1.82 -18.93 -3.40
C GLU A 138 1.07 -20.05 -4.16
N THR A 139 1.39 -20.29 -5.43
CA THR A 139 0.73 -21.34 -6.24
C THR A 139 1.60 -22.56 -6.49
N GLY A 140 2.92 -22.42 -6.36
CA GLY A 140 3.90 -23.42 -6.79
C GLY A 140 4.08 -23.51 -8.30
N VAL A 141 3.52 -22.58 -9.07
CA VAL A 141 3.50 -22.64 -10.54
C VAL A 141 4.13 -21.35 -11.13
N PRO A 142 5.12 -21.48 -12.02
CA PRO A 142 5.63 -20.34 -12.76
C PRO A 142 4.54 -19.73 -13.64
N CYS A 143 4.60 -18.40 -13.78
CA CYS A 143 3.71 -17.66 -14.67
C CYS A 143 4.49 -16.63 -15.48
N ARG A 144 3.89 -16.12 -16.54
CA ARG A 144 4.40 -15.01 -17.34
C ARG A 144 3.42 -13.86 -17.33
N ILE A 145 3.93 -12.63 -17.34
CA ILE A 145 3.10 -11.45 -17.50
C ILE A 145 2.59 -11.37 -18.95
N VAL A 146 1.30 -11.07 -19.05
CA VAL A 146 0.64 -10.77 -20.34
C VAL A 146 0.61 -9.27 -20.56
N ARG A 147 0.12 -8.51 -19.58
CA ARG A 147 0.06 -7.05 -19.63
C ARG A 147 -0.11 -6.44 -18.24
N PHE A 148 0.21 -5.15 -18.16
CA PHE A 148 -0.10 -4.33 -16.99
C PHE A 148 -1.57 -3.87 -17.02
N LEU A 149 -2.29 -4.08 -15.92
CA LEU A 149 -3.69 -3.72 -15.79
C LEU A 149 -3.91 -2.36 -15.10
N GLY A 150 -2.96 -1.86 -14.36
CA GLY A 150 -3.07 -0.59 -13.65
C GLY A 150 -2.65 -0.65 -12.20
N THR A 151 -2.93 0.44 -11.48
CA THR A 151 -2.62 0.56 -10.06
C THR A 151 -3.81 1.08 -9.27
N GLU A 152 -3.87 0.73 -7.99
CA GLU A 152 -4.76 1.36 -7.02
C GLU A 152 -4.04 1.78 -5.77
N SER A 153 -4.44 2.92 -5.24
CA SER A 153 -3.91 3.52 -4.03
C SER A 153 -4.98 3.51 -2.94
N ARG A 154 -4.63 3.06 -1.74
CA ARG A 154 -5.58 2.94 -0.63
C ARG A 154 -4.93 3.25 0.71
N LEU A 155 -5.60 4.05 1.52
CA LEU A 155 -5.27 4.19 2.93
C LEU A 155 -5.96 3.07 3.74
N GLY A 156 -5.19 2.37 4.55
CA GLY A 156 -5.71 1.34 5.44
C GLY A 156 -6.57 1.98 6.54
N ARG A 157 -7.82 1.52 6.67
CA ARG A 157 -8.76 2.08 7.66
C ARG A 157 -8.32 1.87 9.12
N THR A 158 -7.59 0.79 9.38
CA THR A 158 -7.17 0.39 10.74
C THR A 158 -5.65 0.45 10.94
N THR A 159 -4.87 0.47 9.86
CA THR A 159 -3.40 0.35 9.92
C THR A 159 -2.67 1.67 9.71
N ASN A 160 -3.35 2.74 9.30
CA ASN A 160 -2.78 4.02 8.85
C ASN A 160 -1.81 3.91 7.66
N TYR A 161 -1.61 2.71 7.10
CA TYR A 161 -0.68 2.52 6.00
C TYR A 161 -1.28 2.92 4.67
N HIS A 162 -0.47 3.57 3.86
CA HIS A 162 -0.77 3.86 2.46
C HIS A 162 -0.29 2.69 1.59
N TRP A 163 -1.23 1.95 1.02
CA TRP A 163 -0.95 0.85 0.10
C TRP A 163 -1.03 1.35 -1.33
N HIS A 164 -0.06 0.97 -2.17
CA HIS A 164 -0.08 1.19 -3.60
C HIS A 164 0.14 -0.14 -4.30
N THR A 165 -0.90 -0.64 -4.95
CA THR A 165 -0.94 -1.99 -5.52
C THR A 165 -0.87 -1.93 -7.03
N PHE A 166 0.02 -2.70 -7.62
CA PHE A 166 0.18 -2.92 -9.05
C PHE A 166 -0.53 -4.21 -9.45
N PHE A 167 -1.24 -4.22 -10.57
CA PHE A 167 -1.95 -5.38 -11.09
C PHE A 167 -1.44 -5.76 -12.45
N TYR A 168 -1.09 -7.04 -12.60
CA TYR A 168 -0.62 -7.62 -13.85
C TYR A 168 -1.49 -8.80 -14.23
N GLU A 169 -1.99 -8.81 -15.45
CA GLU A 169 -2.57 -10.02 -16.03
C GLU A 169 -1.43 -11.00 -16.30
N ALA A 170 -1.61 -12.25 -15.88
CA ALA A 170 -0.60 -13.29 -16.02
C ALA A 170 -1.22 -14.60 -16.46
N GLU A 171 -0.40 -15.47 -17.06
CA GLU A 171 -0.75 -16.82 -17.44
C GLU A 171 0.17 -17.82 -16.76
N LEU A 172 -0.40 -18.93 -16.26
CA LEU A 172 0.35 -20.03 -15.68
C LEU A 172 0.96 -20.91 -16.76
N GLU A 173 2.15 -21.46 -16.50
CA GLU A 173 2.74 -22.48 -17.37
C GLU A 173 1.99 -23.80 -17.32
N HIS A 174 1.37 -24.15 -16.19
CA HIS A 174 0.54 -25.33 -15.97
C HIS A 174 -0.39 -25.15 -14.77
N GLU A 175 -1.27 -26.11 -14.49
CA GLU A 175 -2.26 -26.02 -13.39
C GLU A 175 -2.00 -27.04 -12.27
N ARG A 176 -0.80 -27.55 -12.13
CA ARG A 176 -0.43 -28.46 -11.02
C ARG A 176 0.07 -27.65 -9.85
N PHE A 177 -0.87 -27.18 -9.02
CA PHE A 177 -0.57 -26.36 -7.86
C PHE A 177 0.19 -27.14 -6.78
N GLN A 178 1.25 -26.51 -6.26
CA GLN A 178 2.07 -26.99 -5.15
C GLN A 178 2.44 -25.81 -4.24
N PRO A 179 1.45 -25.19 -3.58
CA PRO A 179 1.70 -24.01 -2.74
C PRO A 179 2.56 -24.38 -1.54
N ALA A 180 3.28 -23.39 -1.00
CA ALA A 180 4.03 -23.53 0.23
C ALA A 180 3.07 -23.89 1.40
N PRO A 181 3.16 -25.08 2.00
CA PRO A 181 2.16 -25.57 2.96
C PRO A 181 2.11 -24.78 4.25
N ASP A 182 3.17 -24.04 4.59
CA ASP A 182 3.25 -23.19 5.79
C ASP A 182 2.60 -21.81 5.59
N GLU A 183 2.40 -21.39 4.34
CA GLU A 183 1.94 -20.06 4.00
C GLU A 183 0.54 -20.06 3.40
N ILE A 184 0.24 -21.01 2.52
CA ILE A 184 -1.01 -21.08 1.78
C ILE A 184 -1.83 -22.28 2.23
N GLU A 185 -3.08 -22.02 2.56
CA GLU A 185 -4.06 -23.05 2.93
C GLU A 185 -4.66 -23.72 1.69
N ALA A 186 -5.00 -22.89 0.68
CA ALA A 186 -5.65 -23.36 -0.53
C ALA A 186 -5.36 -22.45 -1.73
N VAL A 187 -5.38 -23.06 -2.91
CA VAL A 187 -5.40 -22.38 -4.23
C VAL A 187 -6.63 -22.89 -4.96
N ALA A 188 -7.42 -22.00 -5.52
CA ALA A 188 -8.65 -22.38 -6.22
C ALA A 188 -8.98 -21.45 -7.39
N TRP A 189 -9.64 -22.01 -8.40
CA TRP A 189 -10.33 -21.28 -9.43
C TRP A 189 -11.75 -20.89 -8.95
N ILE A 190 -11.98 -19.63 -8.70
CA ILE A 190 -13.27 -19.11 -8.23
C ILE A 190 -14.00 -18.42 -9.38
N PRO A 191 -15.31 -18.65 -9.59
CA PRO A 191 -16.08 -17.94 -10.59
C PRO A 191 -15.83 -16.42 -10.48
N LEU A 192 -15.64 -15.75 -11.62
CA LEU A 192 -15.12 -14.36 -11.62
C LEU A 192 -16.08 -13.40 -10.89
N ASP A 193 -17.38 -13.56 -11.04
CA ASP A 193 -18.39 -12.77 -10.33
C ASP A 193 -18.27 -12.90 -8.80
N GLN A 194 -18.10 -14.12 -8.29
CA GLN A 194 -17.86 -14.39 -6.87
C GLN A 194 -16.51 -13.83 -6.41
N ALA A 195 -15.45 -14.07 -7.19
CA ALA A 195 -14.11 -13.58 -6.86
C ALA A 195 -14.04 -12.06 -6.76
N LEU A 196 -14.75 -11.32 -7.63
CA LEU A 196 -14.87 -9.88 -7.57
C LEU A 196 -15.52 -9.39 -6.27
N GLY A 197 -16.40 -10.19 -5.64
CA GLY A 197 -16.93 -9.90 -4.30
C GLY A 197 -15.85 -9.94 -3.21
N GLU A 198 -14.94 -10.90 -3.27
CA GLU A 198 -13.84 -11.05 -2.31
C GLU A 198 -12.80 -9.90 -2.39
N ILE A 199 -12.57 -9.41 -3.59
CA ILE A 199 -11.59 -8.33 -3.87
C ILE A 199 -12.24 -6.96 -4.11
N GLY A 200 -13.51 -6.78 -3.77
CA GLY A 200 -14.32 -5.59 -4.07
C GLY A 200 -13.74 -4.26 -3.57
N PHE A 201 -12.78 -4.29 -2.67
CA PHE A 201 -12.02 -3.12 -2.24
C PHE A 201 -11.01 -2.60 -3.28
N TYR A 202 -10.75 -3.34 -4.36
CA TYR A 202 -10.05 -2.88 -5.56
C TYR A 202 -11.06 -2.44 -6.61
N GLU A 203 -11.64 -1.28 -6.42
CA GLU A 203 -12.82 -0.83 -7.18
C GLU A 203 -12.53 -0.68 -8.68
N ARG A 204 -11.41 -0.06 -9.04
CA ARG A 204 -11.04 0.17 -10.46
C ARG A 204 -10.70 -1.14 -11.16
N LEU A 205 -10.00 -2.04 -10.48
CA LEU A 205 -9.71 -3.37 -11.03
C LEU A 205 -11.02 -4.13 -11.26
N CYS A 206 -11.92 -4.16 -10.27
CA CYS A 206 -13.20 -4.84 -10.40
C CYS A 206 -14.06 -4.27 -11.54
N GLN A 207 -14.14 -2.95 -11.68
CA GLN A 207 -14.84 -2.30 -12.79
C GLN A 207 -14.27 -2.71 -14.15
N ARG A 208 -12.94 -2.70 -14.27
CA ARG A 208 -12.25 -3.12 -15.49
C ARG A 208 -12.54 -4.58 -15.83
N LEU A 209 -12.39 -5.50 -14.89
CA LEU A 209 -12.64 -6.92 -15.11
C LEU A 209 -14.10 -7.22 -15.47
N ARG A 210 -15.07 -6.51 -14.85
CA ARG A 210 -16.48 -6.62 -15.25
C ARG A 210 -16.70 -6.21 -16.69
N GLN A 211 -16.11 -5.10 -17.12
CA GLN A 211 -16.23 -4.61 -18.51
C GLN A 211 -15.60 -5.57 -19.50
N GLU A 212 -14.38 -6.04 -19.26
CA GLU A 212 -13.65 -6.93 -20.17
C GLU A 212 -14.29 -8.32 -20.29
N HIS A 213 -14.95 -8.81 -19.25
CA HIS A 213 -15.55 -10.14 -19.21
C HIS A 213 -17.11 -10.14 -19.23
N SER A 214 -17.73 -8.99 -19.51
CA SER A 214 -19.19 -8.84 -19.62
C SER A 214 -19.95 -9.33 -18.40
N ILE A 215 -19.44 -9.07 -17.20
CA ILE A 215 -20.08 -9.44 -15.93
C ILE A 215 -20.96 -8.26 -15.45
N PRO A 216 -22.23 -8.52 -15.10
CA PRO A 216 -23.15 -7.48 -14.64
C PRO A 216 -22.76 -6.79 -13.33
#